data_4266b0cbf010b4974fd099af7aa4fa3f
#
_entry.id   4266b0cbf010b4974fd099af7aa4fa3f
#
_cell.length_a   1.000
_cell.length_b   1.000
_cell.length_c   1.000
_cell.angle_alpha   90.00
_cell.angle_beta   90.00
_cell.angle_gamma   90.00
#
_symmetry.space_group_name_H-M   'P 1'
#
loop_
_entity.id
_entity.type
_entity.pdbx_description
1 polymer ?
#
loop_
_entity_poly.entity_id
_entity_poly.type
_entity_poly.pdbx_seq_one_letter_code
_entity_poly.pdbx_strand_id
1 'polypeptide(L)'
;MLEWPFAGNVLERIGGTMYVVYDQKTLDHMVKEEGIDLGVGVMVPAGTKLANFSKEWDAAVKAGWAFKADTLDGLTKATGMNPEKLKKTVADYNGYCAVRHDAEFAKDPKYLRDVKTGPFYAIKSVASTLGTLGGIKANERFEVVTQNEDPIPGLYAAGNDVGGMYGDSYDLLMAARRWALR
;
A
#
# COMPACT_ATOMS: atom_id res chain seq x y z
N MET A 1 6.63 -6.74 9.75
CA MET A 1 5.71 -5.90 8.95
C MET A 1 6.34 -5.74 7.59
N LEU A 2 5.79 -6.37 6.55
CA LEU A 2 6.16 -5.96 5.20
C LEU A 2 5.64 -4.53 5.06
N GLU A 3 6.55 -3.59 5.06
CA GLU A 3 6.20 -2.22 4.80
C GLU A 3 5.56 -2.14 3.42
N TRP A 4 4.48 -1.41 3.31
CA TRP A 4 3.74 -1.28 2.05
C TRP A 4 4.60 -0.91 0.80
N PRO A 5 5.79 -0.28 0.90
CA PRO A 5 6.69 -0.10 -0.24
C PRO A 5 7.14 -1.41 -0.89
N PHE A 6 7.30 -2.48 -0.11
CA PHE A 6 7.68 -3.78 -0.65
C PHE A 6 6.54 -4.49 -1.39
N ALA A 7 5.30 -4.19 -1.02
CA ALA A 7 4.13 -4.71 -1.72
C ALA A 7 4.09 -4.23 -3.18
N GLY A 8 4.54 -3.02 -3.48
CA GLY A 8 4.67 -2.50 -4.84
C GLY A 8 5.61 -3.32 -5.72
N ASN A 9 6.79 -3.67 -5.21
CA ASN A 9 7.77 -4.49 -5.94
C ASN A 9 7.27 -5.91 -6.19
N VAL A 10 6.58 -6.52 -5.22
CA VAL A 10 5.94 -7.83 -5.41
C VAL A 10 4.81 -7.72 -6.42
N LEU A 11 3.99 -6.68 -6.31
CA LEU A 11 2.85 -6.45 -7.18
C LEU A 11 3.26 -6.31 -8.65
N GLU A 12 4.32 -5.58 -8.93
CA GLU A 12 4.84 -5.41 -10.29
C GLU A 12 5.27 -6.75 -10.91
N ARG A 13 5.93 -7.61 -10.13
CA ARG A 13 6.37 -8.94 -10.57
C ARG A 13 5.22 -9.91 -10.89
N ILE A 14 4.05 -9.72 -10.28
CA ILE A 14 2.87 -10.59 -10.45
C ILE A 14 1.80 -10.00 -11.37
N GLY A 15 2.12 -8.98 -12.16
CA GLY A 15 1.21 -8.39 -13.15
C GLY A 15 0.59 -7.06 -12.75
N GLY A 16 1.11 -6.40 -11.73
CA GLY A 16 0.81 -5.00 -11.41
C GLY A 16 -0.56 -4.73 -10.78
N THR A 17 -1.34 -5.75 -10.45
CA THR A 17 -2.68 -5.60 -9.85
C THR A 17 -2.87 -6.49 -8.65
N MET A 18 -3.43 -5.93 -7.57
CA MET A 18 -3.89 -6.68 -6.40
C MET A 18 -5.25 -6.17 -5.93
N TYR A 19 -5.87 -6.92 -5.02
CA TYR A 19 -7.11 -6.51 -4.36
C TYR A 19 -6.91 -6.48 -2.85
N VAL A 20 -7.34 -5.40 -2.22
CA VAL A 20 -7.49 -5.33 -0.76
C VAL A 20 -8.90 -5.77 -0.44
N VAL A 21 -9.03 -6.88 0.29
CA VAL A 21 -10.33 -7.46 0.65
C VAL A 21 -10.60 -7.30 2.13
N TYR A 22 -11.79 -6.86 2.47
CA TYR A 22 -12.26 -6.72 3.85
C TYR A 22 -13.77 -6.93 3.94
N ASP A 23 -14.27 -7.07 5.15
CA ASP A 23 -15.68 -7.27 5.43
C ASP A 23 -16.36 -6.05 6.04
N GLN A 24 -17.67 -6.14 6.29
CA GLN A 24 -18.45 -5.04 6.86
C GLN A 24 -17.94 -4.62 8.24
N LYS A 25 -17.49 -5.56 9.06
CA LYS A 25 -16.98 -5.25 10.40
C LYS A 25 -15.72 -4.39 10.34
N THR A 26 -14.79 -4.74 9.46
CA THR A 26 -13.59 -3.93 9.23
C THR A 26 -13.93 -2.54 8.69
N LEU A 27 -14.91 -2.45 7.79
CA LEU A 27 -15.38 -1.17 7.28
C LEU A 27 -16.00 -0.31 8.40
N ASP A 28 -16.85 -0.90 9.23
CA ASP A 28 -17.49 -0.17 10.34
C ASP A 28 -16.44 0.36 11.33
N HIS A 29 -15.40 -0.40 11.61
CA HIS A 29 -14.27 0.05 12.39
C HIS A 29 -13.62 1.33 11.79
N MET A 30 -13.31 1.32 10.49
CA MET A 30 -12.68 2.46 9.82
C MET A 30 -13.57 3.70 9.69
N VAL A 31 -14.88 3.50 9.52
CA VAL A 31 -15.84 4.60 9.26
C VAL A 31 -16.46 5.15 10.54
N LYS A 32 -16.85 4.27 11.45
CA LYS A 32 -17.72 4.63 12.60
C LYS A 32 -17.02 4.60 13.95
N GLU A 33 -16.07 3.66 14.14
CA GLU A 33 -15.49 3.39 15.45
C GLU A 33 -14.16 4.14 15.65
N GLU A 34 -13.05 3.44 15.49
CA GLU A 34 -11.72 3.96 15.80
C GLU A 34 -11.01 4.66 14.63
N GLY A 35 -11.55 4.48 13.41
CA GLY A 35 -10.91 4.99 12.19
C GLY A 35 -9.83 4.04 11.66
N ILE A 36 -8.94 4.56 10.80
CA ILE A 36 -7.84 3.77 10.25
C ILE A 36 -6.76 3.52 11.29
N ASP A 37 -6.25 2.29 11.37
CA ASP A 37 -5.23 1.91 12.36
C ASP A 37 -3.87 2.57 12.14
N LEU A 38 -3.48 2.68 10.88
CA LEU A 38 -2.21 3.27 10.47
C LEU A 38 -2.47 4.41 9.50
N GLY A 39 -1.92 5.57 9.81
CA GLY A 39 -2.00 6.72 8.93
C GLY A 39 -1.14 6.56 7.67
N VAL A 40 -1.38 7.42 6.70
CA VAL A 40 -0.55 7.56 5.50
C VAL A 40 0.29 8.81 5.65
N GLY A 41 1.42 8.67 6.31
CA GLY A 41 2.33 9.77 6.60
C GLY A 41 1.64 10.93 7.32
N VAL A 42 1.96 12.15 6.91
CA VAL A 42 1.37 13.39 7.47
C VAL A 42 0.00 13.71 6.86
N MET A 43 -0.38 13.06 5.76
CA MET A 43 -1.61 13.40 5.03
C MET A 43 -2.86 12.84 5.67
N VAL A 44 -2.79 11.62 6.20
CA VAL A 44 -3.92 10.95 6.85
C VAL A 44 -3.43 10.34 8.16
N PRO A 45 -3.64 11.00 9.31
CA PRO A 45 -3.23 10.47 10.61
C PRO A 45 -3.97 9.18 10.99
N ALA A 46 -3.32 8.32 11.78
CA ALA A 46 -3.99 7.19 12.42
C ALA A 46 -5.19 7.69 13.26
N GLY A 47 -6.25 6.90 13.32
CA GLY A 47 -7.51 7.29 13.95
C GLY A 47 -8.43 8.17 13.09
N THR A 48 -8.02 8.54 11.88
CA THR A 48 -8.89 9.27 10.96
C THR A 48 -10.07 8.41 10.55
N LYS A 49 -11.29 8.89 10.79
CA LYS A 49 -12.52 8.24 10.32
C LYS A 49 -12.77 8.57 8.87
N LEU A 50 -13.17 7.56 8.09
CA LEU A 50 -13.47 7.71 6.67
C LEU A 50 -14.90 8.26 6.46
N ALA A 51 -15.13 9.50 6.89
CA ALA A 51 -16.47 10.12 6.94
C ALA A 51 -17.16 10.20 5.55
N ASN A 52 -16.39 10.38 4.49
CA ASN A 52 -16.90 10.48 3.11
C ASN A 52 -16.94 9.13 2.37
N PHE A 53 -16.74 8.02 3.07
CA PHE A 53 -16.58 6.70 2.47
C PHE A 53 -17.68 6.38 1.46
N SER A 54 -18.96 6.57 1.81
CA SER A 54 -20.07 6.20 0.92
C SER A 54 -20.03 6.92 -0.42
N LYS A 55 -19.76 8.22 -0.41
CA LYS A 55 -19.68 9.03 -1.65
C LYS A 55 -18.49 8.62 -2.51
N GLU A 56 -17.34 8.42 -1.89
CA GLU A 56 -16.11 8.02 -2.57
C GLU A 56 -16.20 6.57 -3.07
N TRP A 57 -16.87 5.70 -2.31
CA TRP A 57 -17.14 4.33 -2.69
C TRP A 57 -17.98 4.23 -3.97
N ASP A 58 -19.08 4.98 -4.05
CA ASP A 58 -19.94 4.98 -5.24
C ASP A 58 -19.18 5.46 -6.50
N ALA A 59 -18.33 6.47 -6.35
CA ALA A 59 -17.46 6.92 -7.41
C ALA A 59 -16.44 5.86 -7.84
N ALA A 60 -15.83 5.16 -6.88
CA ALA A 60 -14.87 4.08 -7.13
C ALA A 60 -15.52 2.85 -7.79
N VAL A 61 -16.74 2.50 -7.39
CA VAL A 61 -17.53 1.43 -8.04
C VAL A 61 -17.82 1.80 -9.49
N LYS A 62 -18.29 3.02 -9.74
CA LYS A 62 -18.55 3.51 -11.10
C LYS A 62 -17.30 3.52 -11.99
N ALA A 63 -16.14 3.77 -11.40
CA ALA A 63 -14.85 3.75 -12.09
C ALA A 63 -14.24 2.35 -12.25
N GLY A 64 -14.85 1.29 -11.66
CA GLY A 64 -14.33 -0.08 -11.72
C GLY A 64 -13.15 -0.37 -10.77
N TRP A 65 -12.97 0.45 -9.74
CA TRP A 65 -11.90 0.28 -8.75
C TRP A 65 -12.36 -0.40 -7.46
N ALA A 66 -13.67 -0.37 -7.17
CA ALA A 66 -14.26 -0.93 -5.97
C ALA A 66 -15.37 -1.92 -6.31
N PHE A 67 -15.49 -2.97 -5.49
CA PHE A 67 -16.44 -4.06 -5.68
C PHE A 67 -17.04 -4.45 -4.34
N LYS A 68 -18.33 -4.83 -4.35
CA LYS A 68 -19.06 -5.26 -3.17
C LYS A 68 -19.90 -6.49 -3.53
N ALA A 69 -19.94 -7.46 -2.62
CA ALA A 69 -20.81 -8.63 -2.76
C ALA A 69 -21.17 -9.19 -1.38
N ASP A 70 -22.30 -9.86 -1.27
CA ASP A 70 -22.74 -10.48 -0.02
C ASP A 70 -21.95 -11.72 0.35
N THR A 71 -21.27 -12.34 -0.64
CA THR A 71 -20.47 -13.56 -0.46
C THR A 71 -19.10 -13.41 -1.14
N LEU A 72 -18.12 -14.19 -0.69
CA LEU A 72 -16.81 -14.28 -1.35
C LEU A 72 -16.93 -14.77 -2.80
N ASP A 73 -17.84 -15.69 -3.08
CA ASP A 73 -18.09 -16.16 -4.46
C ASP A 73 -18.67 -15.06 -5.35
N GLY A 74 -19.55 -14.23 -4.80
CA GLY A 74 -20.05 -13.03 -5.48
C GLY A 74 -18.92 -12.04 -5.77
N LEU A 75 -18.02 -11.85 -4.80
CA LEU A 75 -16.89 -10.94 -4.95
C LEU A 75 -15.91 -11.43 -6.04
N THR A 76 -15.63 -12.75 -6.10
CA THR A 76 -14.76 -13.31 -7.15
C THR A 76 -15.36 -13.16 -8.55
N LYS A 77 -16.68 -13.32 -8.69
CA LYS A 77 -17.38 -13.07 -9.96
C LYS A 77 -17.26 -11.61 -10.41
N ALA A 78 -17.37 -10.68 -9.48
CA ALA A 78 -17.29 -9.26 -9.77
C ALA A 78 -15.87 -8.77 -10.13
N THR A 79 -14.85 -9.38 -9.54
CA THR A 79 -13.44 -8.96 -9.66
C THR A 79 -12.62 -9.79 -10.65
N GLY A 80 -13.08 -10.99 -11.01
CA GLY A 80 -12.30 -11.95 -11.79
C GLY A 80 -11.24 -12.71 -10.98
N MET A 81 -11.21 -12.56 -9.66
CA MET A 81 -10.29 -13.32 -8.80
C MET A 81 -10.62 -14.81 -8.83
N ASN A 82 -9.59 -15.65 -8.66
CA ASN A 82 -9.78 -17.10 -8.51
C ASN A 82 -10.50 -17.43 -7.20
N PRO A 83 -11.68 -18.08 -7.22
CA PRO A 83 -12.50 -18.33 -6.03
C PRO A 83 -11.81 -19.20 -4.99
N GLU A 84 -11.12 -20.25 -5.41
CA GLU A 84 -10.45 -21.19 -4.49
C GLU A 84 -9.27 -20.51 -3.79
N LYS A 85 -8.50 -19.72 -4.54
CA LYS A 85 -7.39 -18.96 -3.96
C LYS A 85 -7.89 -17.92 -2.95
N LEU A 86 -8.95 -17.16 -3.28
CA LEU A 86 -9.49 -16.17 -2.36
C LEU A 86 -10.01 -16.83 -1.08
N LYS A 87 -10.81 -17.89 -1.20
CA LYS A 87 -11.35 -18.61 -0.04
C LYS A 87 -10.24 -19.16 0.85
N LYS A 88 -9.21 -19.75 0.23
CA LYS A 88 -8.05 -20.27 0.98
C LYS A 88 -7.32 -19.13 1.71
N THR A 89 -7.02 -18.02 1.04
CA THR A 89 -6.34 -16.87 1.65
C THR A 89 -7.15 -16.31 2.83
N VAL A 90 -8.47 -16.16 2.66
CA VAL A 90 -9.35 -15.68 3.75
C VAL A 90 -9.41 -16.67 4.91
N ALA A 91 -9.48 -17.98 4.63
CA ALA A 91 -9.49 -19.02 5.67
C ALA A 91 -8.17 -19.04 6.45
N ASP A 92 -7.03 -19.02 5.76
CA ASP A 92 -5.70 -18.98 6.40
C ASP A 92 -5.54 -17.72 7.27
N TYR A 93 -5.90 -16.55 6.75
CA TYR A 93 -5.86 -15.31 7.50
C TYR A 93 -6.78 -15.31 8.73
N ASN A 94 -8.00 -15.84 8.59
CA ASN A 94 -8.91 -15.99 9.72
C ASN A 94 -8.37 -16.96 10.78
N GLY A 95 -7.62 -17.99 10.36
CA GLY A 95 -6.86 -18.86 11.26
C GLY A 95 -5.83 -18.08 12.07
N TYR A 96 -5.04 -17.22 11.43
CA TYR A 96 -4.07 -16.36 12.12
C TYR A 96 -4.75 -15.39 13.10
N CYS A 97 -5.90 -14.83 12.71
CA CYS A 97 -6.69 -13.97 13.61
C CYS A 97 -7.17 -14.73 14.86
N ALA A 98 -7.61 -15.98 14.71
CA ALA A 98 -8.11 -16.80 15.80
C ALA A 98 -7.04 -17.10 16.87
N VAL A 99 -5.81 -17.39 16.43
CA VAL A 99 -4.66 -17.63 17.31
C VAL A 99 -3.86 -16.37 17.65
N ARG A 100 -4.28 -15.21 17.13
CA ARG A 100 -3.61 -13.92 17.29
C ARG A 100 -2.12 -13.94 16.93
N HIS A 101 -1.79 -14.70 15.91
CA HIS A 101 -0.43 -14.83 15.39
C HIS A 101 -0.44 -15.03 13.89
N ASP A 102 0.14 -14.08 13.16
CA ASP A 102 0.33 -14.17 11.72
C ASP A 102 1.66 -14.84 11.43
N ALA A 103 1.59 -16.11 11.04
CA ALA A 103 2.77 -16.92 10.75
C ALA A 103 3.43 -16.56 9.41
N GLU A 104 2.73 -15.86 8.52
CA GLU A 104 3.23 -15.52 7.18
C GLU A 104 3.94 -14.17 7.15
N PHE A 105 3.33 -13.14 7.75
CA PHE A 105 3.83 -11.76 7.69
C PHE A 105 4.15 -11.15 9.07
N ALA A 106 4.01 -11.91 10.16
CA ALA A 106 4.25 -11.43 11.51
C ALA A 106 3.50 -10.12 11.85
N LYS A 107 2.26 -9.97 11.34
CA LYS A 107 1.42 -8.81 11.61
C LYS A 107 1.12 -8.70 13.09
N ASP A 108 1.29 -7.51 13.67
CA ASP A 108 1.02 -7.26 15.08
C ASP A 108 -0.42 -7.69 15.42
N PRO A 109 -0.63 -8.51 16.46
CA PRO A 109 -1.93 -9.03 16.87
C PRO A 109 -3.03 -7.97 17.03
N LYS A 110 -2.67 -6.75 17.41
CA LYS A 110 -3.65 -5.64 17.56
C LYS A 110 -4.31 -5.23 16.25
N TYR A 111 -3.68 -5.53 15.09
CA TYR A 111 -4.20 -5.23 13.76
C TYR A 111 -4.82 -6.45 13.07
N LEU A 112 -4.84 -7.61 13.72
CA LEU A 112 -5.48 -8.79 13.16
C LEU A 112 -7.00 -8.67 13.33
N ARG A 113 -7.71 -8.50 12.21
CA ARG A 113 -9.17 -8.50 12.11
C ARG A 113 -9.60 -9.55 11.13
N ASP A 114 -10.46 -10.45 11.58
CA ASP A 114 -11.00 -11.51 10.74
C ASP A 114 -11.93 -10.97 9.64
N VAL A 115 -12.03 -11.71 8.56
CA VAL A 115 -12.86 -11.40 7.39
C VAL A 115 -13.91 -12.50 7.27
N LYS A 116 -15.05 -12.36 7.95
CA LYS A 116 -16.05 -13.42 8.09
C LYS A 116 -17.47 -13.00 7.74
N THR A 117 -17.80 -11.73 7.92
CA THR A 117 -19.19 -11.28 7.89
C THR A 117 -19.43 -10.37 6.69
N GLY A 118 -20.19 -10.88 5.71
CA GLY A 118 -20.59 -10.06 4.57
C GLY A 118 -21.48 -8.87 4.95
N PRO A 119 -21.64 -7.91 4.05
CA PRO A 119 -21.05 -7.89 2.73
C PRO A 119 -19.52 -7.74 2.74
N PHE A 120 -18.91 -8.30 1.71
CA PHE A 120 -17.46 -8.22 1.47
C PHE A 120 -17.16 -7.14 0.43
N TYR A 121 -16.01 -6.54 0.59
CA TYR A 121 -15.53 -5.43 -0.21
C TYR A 121 -14.17 -5.78 -0.82
N ALA A 122 -13.91 -5.32 -2.04
CA ALA A 122 -12.60 -5.39 -2.65
C ALA A 122 -12.25 -4.05 -3.29
N ILE A 123 -11.03 -3.57 -3.05
CA ILE A 123 -10.48 -2.40 -3.72
C ILE A 123 -9.34 -2.88 -4.62
N LYS A 124 -9.45 -2.56 -5.91
CA LYS A 124 -8.39 -2.80 -6.88
C LYS A 124 -7.26 -1.81 -6.65
N SER A 125 -6.07 -2.33 -6.44
CA SER A 125 -4.84 -1.54 -6.27
C SER A 125 -3.85 -1.89 -7.38
N VAL A 126 -3.14 -0.90 -7.85
CA VAL A 126 -2.13 -1.02 -8.91
C VAL A 126 -0.79 -0.49 -8.41
N ALA A 127 0.29 -0.98 -9.00
CA ALA A 127 1.61 -0.41 -8.74
C ALA A 127 1.64 1.04 -9.21
N SER A 128 2.22 1.91 -8.41
CA SER A 128 2.43 3.32 -8.70
C SER A 128 3.76 3.78 -8.13
N THR A 129 4.27 4.89 -8.61
CA THR A 129 5.53 5.47 -8.13
C THR A 129 5.27 6.78 -7.41
N LEU A 130 5.97 6.96 -6.28
CA LEU A 130 6.03 8.24 -5.56
C LEU A 130 7.33 8.99 -5.80
N GLY A 131 8.29 8.34 -6.43
CA GLY A 131 9.60 8.89 -6.75
C GLY A 131 10.49 7.83 -7.37
N THR A 132 11.68 8.23 -7.77
CA THR A 132 12.69 7.33 -8.33
C THR A 132 13.73 6.95 -7.29
N LEU A 133 14.12 5.66 -7.25
CA LEU A 133 15.28 5.19 -6.48
C LEU A 133 16.56 5.35 -7.27
N GLY A 134 16.50 5.08 -8.59
CA GLY A 134 17.48 5.49 -9.55
C GLY A 134 17.35 6.97 -9.89
N GLY A 135 18.28 7.52 -10.66
CA GLY A 135 18.23 8.91 -11.08
C GLY A 135 19.61 9.43 -11.43
N ILE A 136 19.74 10.74 -11.46
CA ILE A 136 21.00 11.42 -11.75
C ILE A 136 21.99 11.11 -10.62
N LYS A 137 23.17 10.59 -10.97
CA LYS A 137 24.23 10.36 -10.00
C LYS A 137 24.85 11.70 -9.61
N ALA A 138 24.86 11.98 -8.32
CA ALA A 138 25.48 13.20 -7.77
C ALA A 138 26.37 12.82 -6.57
N ASN A 139 27.41 13.63 -6.32
CA ASN A 139 28.25 13.50 -5.14
C ASN A 139 27.60 14.18 -3.90
N GLU A 140 28.29 14.16 -2.78
CA GLU A 140 27.85 14.74 -1.50
C GLU A 140 27.67 16.28 -1.54
N ARG A 141 28.20 16.95 -2.57
CA ARG A 141 28.02 18.39 -2.84
C ARG A 141 26.90 18.66 -3.84
N PHE A 142 26.11 17.63 -4.20
CA PHE A 142 25.04 17.67 -5.19
C PHE A 142 25.51 18.00 -6.61
N GLU A 143 26.82 17.94 -6.88
CA GLU A 143 27.35 18.06 -8.22
C GLU A 143 27.05 16.78 -8.99
N VAL A 144 26.47 16.92 -10.18
CA VAL A 144 26.26 15.75 -11.08
C VAL A 144 27.61 15.20 -11.51
N VAL A 145 27.74 13.88 -11.45
CA VAL A 145 29.00 13.22 -11.82
C VAL A 145 28.81 12.31 -13.03
N THR A 146 29.90 12.15 -13.79
CA THR A 146 30.00 11.19 -14.89
C THR A 146 29.98 9.75 -14.37
N GLN A 147 30.01 8.77 -15.27
CA GLN A 147 30.19 7.37 -14.89
C GLN A 147 31.50 7.09 -14.14
N ASN A 148 32.53 7.90 -14.40
CA ASN A 148 33.84 7.82 -13.74
C ASN A 148 33.91 8.61 -12.42
N GLU A 149 32.78 9.14 -11.95
CA GLU A 149 32.67 9.94 -10.74
C GLU A 149 33.27 11.36 -10.82
N ASP A 150 33.66 11.82 -12.00
CA ASP A 150 34.15 13.16 -12.21
C ASP A 150 32.98 14.17 -12.19
N PRO A 151 33.05 15.27 -11.41
CA PRO A 151 32.01 16.29 -11.41
C PRO A 151 31.87 16.98 -12.77
N ILE A 152 30.63 17.16 -13.20
CA ILE A 152 30.31 17.98 -14.39
C ILE A 152 30.20 19.45 -13.94
N PRO A 153 31.13 20.32 -14.39
CA PRO A 153 31.17 21.70 -13.90
C PRO A 153 29.85 22.45 -14.12
N GLY A 154 29.34 23.08 -13.07
CA GLY A 154 28.12 23.90 -13.12
C GLY A 154 26.82 23.12 -13.18
N LEU A 155 26.83 21.78 -13.12
CA LEU A 155 25.65 20.96 -13.13
C LEU A 155 25.40 20.36 -11.75
N TYR A 156 24.22 20.64 -11.19
CA TYR A 156 23.79 20.19 -9.87
C TYR A 156 22.44 19.48 -9.95
N ALA A 157 22.21 18.48 -9.08
CA ALA A 157 20.93 17.81 -8.97
C ALA A 157 20.58 17.57 -7.50
N ALA A 158 19.30 17.76 -7.15
CA ALA A 158 18.78 17.54 -5.80
C ALA A 158 17.34 17.03 -5.82
N GLY A 159 16.89 16.53 -4.69
CA GLY A 159 15.50 16.05 -4.54
C GLY A 159 15.25 14.71 -5.20
N ASN A 160 14.07 14.51 -5.78
CA ASN A 160 13.65 13.23 -6.37
C ASN A 160 14.39 12.86 -7.65
N ASP A 161 15.09 13.78 -8.28
CA ASP A 161 15.84 13.53 -9.50
C ASP A 161 17.19 12.87 -9.24
N VAL A 162 17.67 12.91 -7.99
CA VAL A 162 18.94 12.27 -7.59
C VAL A 162 18.69 10.84 -7.17
N GLY A 163 19.41 9.90 -7.79
CA GLY A 163 19.42 8.47 -7.47
C GLY A 163 20.59 8.03 -6.58
N GLY A 164 20.55 6.75 -6.21
CA GLY A 164 21.66 6.08 -5.52
C GLY A 164 21.81 6.35 -4.03
N MET A 165 20.93 7.17 -3.43
CA MET A 165 21.02 7.50 -1.99
C MET A 165 20.43 6.43 -1.06
N TYR A 166 19.61 5.51 -1.57
CA TYR A 166 18.79 4.59 -0.77
C TYR A 166 18.94 3.12 -1.15
N GLY A 167 19.87 2.78 -2.02
CA GLY A 167 20.01 1.41 -2.53
C GLY A 167 18.78 0.96 -3.31
N ASP A 168 18.38 -0.31 -3.13
CA ASP A 168 17.33 -0.96 -3.93
C ASP A 168 15.93 -0.85 -3.31
N SER A 169 15.76 -0.20 -2.17
CA SER A 169 14.48 -0.10 -1.49
C SER A 169 14.13 1.33 -1.11
N TYR A 170 12.83 1.63 -1.22
CA TYR A 170 12.28 2.91 -0.81
C TYR A 170 12.20 2.98 0.72
N ASP A 171 12.96 3.87 1.33
CA ASP A 171 12.84 4.20 2.74
C ASP A 171 11.87 5.37 2.94
N LEU A 172 10.72 5.06 3.53
CA LEU A 172 9.64 6.03 3.75
C LEU A 172 10.10 7.23 4.62
N LEU A 173 10.93 6.97 5.64
CA LEU A 173 11.41 8.01 6.55
C LEU A 173 12.43 8.92 5.88
N MET A 174 13.29 8.37 5.03
CA MET A 174 14.31 9.13 4.32
C MET A 174 13.70 9.92 3.16
N ALA A 175 12.69 9.38 2.48
CA ALA A 175 11.95 10.13 1.49
C ALA A 175 11.27 11.37 2.10
N ALA A 176 10.70 11.25 3.31
CA ALA A 176 10.14 12.39 4.03
C ALA A 176 11.21 13.45 4.38
N ARG A 177 12.44 13.04 4.70
CA ARG A 177 13.56 13.97 4.97
C ARG A 177 14.02 14.74 3.74
N ARG A 178 13.90 14.17 2.52
CA ARG A 178 14.18 14.92 1.27
C ARG A 178 13.32 16.17 1.12
N TRP A 179 12.11 16.18 1.65
CA TRP A 179 11.22 17.35 1.64
C TRP A 179 11.56 18.38 2.72
N ALA A 180 12.23 17.97 3.80
CA ALA A 180 12.57 18.82 4.93
C ALA A 180 13.88 19.61 4.76
N LEU A 181 14.67 19.33 3.73
CA LEU A 181 15.93 20.03 3.42
C LEU A 181 15.77 21.14 2.37
N ARG A 182 14.56 21.67 2.22
CA ARG A 182 14.28 22.86 1.42
C ARG A 182 14.22 24.12 2.28
#